data_f3736a9b49300bcd591f48b5ddb6a865
#
_entry.id   f3736a9b49300bcd591f48b5ddb6a865
#
_cell.length_a   1.000
_cell.length_b   1.000
_cell.length_c   1.000
_cell.angle_alpha   90.00
_cell.angle_beta   90.00
_cell.angle_gamma   90.00
#
_symmetry.space_group_name_H-M   'P 1'
#
loop_
_entity.id
_entity.type
_entity.pdbx_description
1 polymer ?
#
loop_
_entity_poly.entity_id
_entity_poly.type
_entity_poly.pdbx_seq_one_letter_code
_entity_poly.pdbx_strand_id
1 'polypeptide(L)'
;VVDTPEPATGQLNLLPHYFLLVTNWAESEQTAEQLVAHYRERGTFEDRLGEFNQAIGAKLSSQSFEENECTMLMALLAFNLANIVRSEHENVQGSCMDLKRFQSQVLKAGALVVKHSRQLIERVAQSVQYF
;
A
#
# COMPACT_ATOMS: atom_id res chain seq x y z
N VAL A 1 -28.24 -6.87 -2.29
CA VAL A 1 -27.49 -7.81 -1.45
C VAL A 1 -27.53 -7.32 -0.02
N VAL A 2 -27.92 -8.17 0.90
CA VAL A 2 -27.90 -7.89 2.34
C VAL A 2 -26.57 -8.42 2.86
N ASP A 3 -25.64 -7.53 3.15
CA ASP A 3 -24.40 -7.90 3.85
C ASP A 3 -24.64 -7.64 5.34
N THR A 4 -24.74 -8.70 6.13
CA THR A 4 -24.74 -8.60 7.60
C THR A 4 -23.31 -8.85 8.06
N PRO A 5 -22.53 -7.80 8.37
CA PRO A 5 -21.21 -8.01 8.97
C PRO A 5 -21.42 -8.72 10.31
N GLU A 6 -20.72 -9.83 10.53
CA GLU A 6 -20.69 -10.47 11.85
C GLU A 6 -20.18 -9.46 12.89
N PRO A 7 -20.87 -9.29 14.02
CA PRO A 7 -20.46 -8.35 15.04
C PRO A 7 -19.13 -8.81 15.66
N ALA A 8 -18.07 -8.09 15.39
CA ALA A 8 -16.71 -8.38 15.90
C ALA A 8 -16.60 -8.27 17.43
N THR A 9 -17.61 -7.81 18.13
CA THR A 9 -17.63 -7.68 19.60
C THR A 9 -19.08 -7.53 20.08
N GLY A 10 -19.69 -8.56 20.58
CA GLY A 10 -20.84 -8.52 21.51
C GLY A 10 -21.93 -7.44 21.39
N GLN A 11 -21.90 -6.60 20.37
CA GLN A 11 -22.89 -5.60 20.09
C GLN A 11 -24.06 -6.24 19.33
N LEU A 12 -25.22 -6.26 19.94
CA LEU A 12 -26.48 -6.62 19.29
C LEU A 12 -26.77 -5.59 18.18
N ASN A 13 -26.63 -6.00 16.93
CA ASN A 13 -27.14 -5.23 15.80
C ASN A 13 -28.67 -5.30 15.83
N LEU A 14 -29.30 -4.29 16.41
CA LEU A 14 -30.76 -4.19 16.52
C LEU A 14 -31.44 -3.94 15.18
N LEU A 15 -30.70 -3.48 14.16
CA LEU A 15 -31.22 -3.23 12.82
C LEU A 15 -30.25 -3.81 11.78
N PRO A 16 -30.75 -4.55 10.78
CA PRO A 16 -29.93 -5.02 9.68
C PRO A 16 -29.41 -3.84 8.86
N HIS A 17 -28.11 -3.82 8.57
CA HIS A 17 -27.52 -2.88 7.63
C HIS A 17 -27.75 -3.35 6.21
N TYR A 18 -28.45 -2.54 5.41
CA TYR A 18 -28.67 -2.81 4.00
C TYR A 18 -27.64 -2.05 3.17
N PHE A 19 -26.94 -2.75 2.31
CA PHE A 19 -26.05 -2.16 1.32
C PHE A 19 -26.64 -2.40 -0.08
N LEU A 20 -26.95 -1.31 -0.78
CA LEU A 20 -27.54 -1.36 -2.10
C LEU A 20 -26.49 -1.06 -3.16
N LEU A 21 -26.27 -2.00 -4.06
CA LEU A 21 -25.44 -1.83 -5.25
C LEU A 21 -26.33 -1.79 -6.49
N VAL A 22 -26.07 -0.82 -7.37
CA VAL A 22 -26.68 -0.77 -8.70
C VAL A 22 -25.61 -1.08 -9.73
N THR A 23 -25.91 -2.02 -10.63
CA THR A 23 -25.00 -2.46 -11.69
C THR A 23 -25.77 -2.51 -13.02
N ASN A 24 -25.03 -2.38 -14.11
CA ASN A 24 -25.51 -2.64 -15.47
C ASN A 24 -25.16 -4.05 -15.98
N TRP A 25 -24.54 -4.89 -15.13
CA TRP A 25 -24.27 -6.28 -15.49
C TRP A 25 -25.54 -7.11 -15.39
N ALA A 26 -25.70 -8.04 -16.32
CA ALA A 26 -26.83 -8.96 -16.29
C ALA A 26 -26.65 -9.98 -15.16
N GLU A 27 -27.75 -10.44 -14.57
CA GLU A 27 -27.76 -11.43 -13.50
C GLU A 27 -27.11 -12.76 -13.89
N SER A 28 -27.08 -13.06 -15.20
CA SER A 28 -26.41 -14.23 -15.78
C SER A 28 -24.87 -14.10 -15.83
N GLU A 29 -24.33 -12.88 -15.71
CA GLU A 29 -22.90 -12.62 -15.84
C GLU A 29 -22.19 -12.70 -14.49
N GLN A 30 -22.84 -12.23 -13.42
CA GLN A 30 -22.27 -12.25 -12.09
C GLN A 30 -23.33 -12.50 -11.01
N THR A 31 -22.95 -13.29 -10.00
CA THR A 31 -23.79 -13.47 -8.80
C THR A 31 -23.70 -12.25 -7.89
N ALA A 32 -24.67 -12.14 -6.98
CA ALA A 32 -24.69 -11.05 -6.00
C ALA A 32 -23.43 -11.01 -5.12
N GLU A 33 -22.89 -12.18 -4.74
CA GLU A 33 -21.66 -12.30 -3.94
C GLU A 33 -20.44 -11.85 -4.73
N GLN A 34 -20.35 -12.22 -6.01
CA GLN A 34 -19.27 -11.78 -6.91
C GLN A 34 -19.30 -10.27 -7.12
N LEU A 35 -20.51 -9.70 -7.26
CA LEU A 35 -20.68 -8.25 -7.40
C LEU A 35 -20.20 -7.49 -6.16
N VAL A 36 -20.54 -7.98 -4.96
CA VAL A 36 -20.06 -7.40 -3.69
C VAL A 36 -18.55 -7.52 -3.56
N ALA A 37 -17.98 -8.69 -3.89
CA ALA A 37 -16.55 -8.90 -3.87
C ALA A 37 -15.82 -7.93 -4.80
N HIS A 38 -16.30 -7.78 -6.02
CA HIS A 38 -15.75 -6.83 -7.00
C HIS A 38 -15.85 -5.37 -6.53
N TYR A 39 -16.98 -4.99 -5.93
CA TYR A 39 -17.13 -3.64 -5.38
C TYR A 39 -16.16 -3.37 -4.22
N ARG A 40 -15.86 -4.37 -3.40
CA ARG A 40 -14.89 -4.24 -2.31
C ARG A 40 -13.46 -4.00 -2.79
N GLU A 41 -13.11 -4.42 -4.01
CA GLU A 41 -11.81 -4.11 -4.61
C GLU A 41 -11.59 -2.61 -4.83
N ARG A 42 -12.67 -1.81 -4.90
CA ARG A 42 -12.58 -0.34 -4.95
C ARG A 42 -11.85 0.24 -3.73
N GLY A 43 -12.13 -0.30 -2.53
CA GLY A 43 -11.43 0.12 -1.30
C GLY A 43 -9.92 -0.05 -1.40
N THR A 44 -9.46 -1.11 -2.06
CA THR A 44 -8.02 -1.37 -2.29
C THR A 44 -7.36 -0.26 -3.11
N PHE A 45 -8.05 0.29 -4.10
CA PHE A 45 -7.53 1.40 -4.89
C PHE A 45 -7.39 2.68 -4.04
N GLU A 46 -8.40 2.99 -3.22
CA GLU A 46 -8.37 4.15 -2.34
C GLU A 46 -7.25 4.04 -1.29
N ASP A 47 -7.05 2.85 -0.73
CA ASP A 47 -5.94 2.56 0.19
C ASP A 47 -4.57 2.72 -0.50
N ARG A 48 -4.42 2.23 -1.73
CA ARG A 48 -3.19 2.38 -2.52
C ARG A 48 -2.90 3.84 -2.86
N LEU A 49 -3.93 4.62 -3.19
CA LEU A 49 -3.79 6.05 -3.45
C LEU A 49 -3.39 6.80 -2.16
N GLY A 50 -3.98 6.43 -1.04
CA GLY A 50 -3.61 6.94 0.29
C GLY A 50 -2.16 6.63 0.62
N GLU A 51 -1.72 5.40 0.40
CA GLU A 51 -0.34 4.96 0.63
C GLU A 51 0.66 5.71 -0.29
N PHE A 52 0.32 5.90 -1.58
CA PHE A 52 1.10 6.70 -2.51
C PHE A 52 1.30 8.12 -2.00
N ASN A 53 0.21 8.79 -1.62
CA ASN A 53 0.25 10.17 -1.13
C ASN A 53 1.06 10.31 0.17
N GLN A 54 1.00 9.34 1.07
CA GLN A 54 1.75 9.36 2.33
C GLN A 54 3.24 9.05 2.17
N ALA A 55 3.57 8.09 1.31
CA ALA A 55 4.93 7.57 1.19
C ALA A 55 5.78 8.37 0.19
N ILE A 56 5.21 8.76 -0.92
CA ILE A 56 5.94 9.39 -2.02
C ILE A 56 5.44 10.80 -2.27
N GLY A 57 4.14 10.99 -2.43
CA GLY A 57 3.45 12.27 -2.59
C GLY A 57 4.09 13.19 -3.62
N ALA A 58 3.64 13.18 -4.85
CA ALA A 58 4.15 14.09 -5.86
C ALA A 58 3.77 15.54 -5.51
N LYS A 59 4.77 16.37 -5.21
CA LYS A 59 4.56 17.83 -5.09
C LYS A 59 4.57 18.44 -6.49
N LEU A 60 3.40 18.71 -7.00
CA LEU A 60 3.20 19.35 -8.29
C LEU A 60 3.26 20.88 -8.09
N SER A 61 4.44 21.45 -8.19
CA SER A 61 4.70 22.87 -7.90
C SER A 61 5.11 23.68 -9.12
N SER A 62 5.24 23.06 -10.29
CA SER A 62 5.53 23.78 -11.53
C SER A 62 4.31 24.46 -12.11
N GLN A 63 4.52 25.56 -12.85
CA GLN A 63 3.49 26.21 -13.64
C GLN A 63 3.25 25.51 -14.99
N SER A 64 4.19 24.65 -15.42
CA SER A 64 4.07 23.85 -16.64
C SER A 64 3.33 22.54 -16.36
N PHE A 65 2.37 22.21 -17.22
CA PHE A 65 1.66 20.95 -17.15
C PHE A 65 2.59 19.76 -17.41
N GLU A 66 3.44 19.87 -18.41
CA GLU A 66 4.38 18.82 -18.83
C GLU A 66 5.39 18.46 -17.73
N GLU A 67 5.88 19.47 -17.00
CA GLU A 67 6.77 19.24 -15.86
C GLU A 67 6.07 18.53 -14.70
N ASN A 68 4.83 18.90 -14.42
CA ASN A 68 4.03 18.26 -13.40
C ASN A 68 3.68 16.82 -13.80
N GLU A 69 3.36 16.58 -15.07
CA GLU A 69 3.12 15.24 -15.61
C GLU A 69 4.36 14.35 -15.46
N CYS A 70 5.53 14.85 -15.86
CA CYS A 70 6.79 14.13 -15.69
C CYS A 70 7.04 13.80 -14.21
N THR A 71 6.85 14.75 -13.32
CA THR A 71 7.00 14.56 -11.87
C THR A 71 6.08 13.47 -11.35
N MET A 72 4.81 13.48 -11.80
CA MET A 72 3.83 12.46 -11.40
C MET A 72 4.20 11.07 -11.91
N LEU A 73 4.62 10.96 -13.17
CA LEU A 73 5.04 9.69 -13.76
C LEU A 73 6.28 9.11 -13.05
N MET A 74 7.25 9.95 -12.70
CA MET A 74 8.42 9.53 -11.92
C MET A 74 8.02 9.08 -10.51
N ALA A 75 7.09 9.76 -9.87
CA ALA A 75 6.58 9.38 -8.56
C ALA A 75 5.82 8.04 -8.60
N LEU A 76 5.02 7.79 -9.64
CA LEU A 76 4.34 6.51 -9.87
C LEU A 76 5.34 5.38 -10.11
N LEU A 77 6.38 5.63 -10.91
CA LEU A 77 7.45 4.65 -11.13
C LEU A 77 8.16 4.30 -9.82
N ALA A 78 8.52 5.31 -9.03
CA ALA A 78 9.15 5.11 -7.73
C ALA A 78 8.24 4.32 -6.76
N PHE A 79 6.92 4.60 -6.76
CA PHE A 79 5.95 3.87 -5.98
C PHE A 79 5.87 2.39 -6.36
N ASN A 80 5.82 2.10 -7.66
CA ASN A 80 5.76 0.72 -8.16
C ASN A 80 7.04 -0.04 -7.81
N LEU A 81 8.22 0.56 -8.01
CA LEU A 81 9.50 -0.06 -7.64
C LEU A 81 9.58 -0.33 -6.13
N ALA A 82 9.19 0.64 -5.30
CA ALA A 82 9.19 0.47 -3.86
C ALA A 82 8.23 -0.65 -3.40
N ASN A 83 7.07 -0.79 -4.05
CA ASN A 83 6.14 -1.88 -3.77
C ASN A 83 6.70 -3.25 -4.17
N ILE A 84 7.43 -3.35 -5.29
CA ILE A 84 8.08 -4.60 -5.69
C ILE A 84 9.10 -5.01 -4.64
N VAL A 85 10.00 -4.09 -4.24
CA VAL A 85 11.04 -4.39 -3.23
C VAL A 85 10.41 -4.73 -1.88
N ARG A 86 9.35 -4.01 -1.47
CA ARG A 86 8.59 -4.33 -0.26
C ARG A 86 7.99 -5.74 -0.31
N SER A 87 7.36 -6.11 -1.43
CA SER A 87 6.77 -7.44 -1.62
C SER A 87 7.82 -8.55 -1.49
N GLU A 88 9.00 -8.36 -2.07
CA GLU A 88 10.10 -9.32 -1.92
C GLU A 88 10.60 -9.39 -0.47
N HIS A 89 10.70 -8.26 0.20
CA HIS A 89 11.04 -8.22 1.63
C HIS A 89 9.99 -8.94 2.49
N GLU A 90 8.70 -8.72 2.25
CA GLU A 90 7.60 -9.40 2.94
C GLU A 90 7.62 -10.91 2.72
N ASN A 91 7.95 -11.36 1.51
CA ASN A 91 8.11 -12.79 1.19
C ASN A 91 9.22 -13.46 2.01
N VAL A 92 10.31 -12.73 2.27
CA VAL A 92 11.43 -13.24 3.06
C VAL A 92 11.15 -13.19 4.56
N GLN A 93 10.54 -12.13 5.03
CA GLN A 93 10.35 -11.85 6.47
C GLN A 93 9.04 -12.44 7.03
N GLY A 94 8.04 -12.70 6.17
CA GLY A 94 6.72 -13.16 6.60
C GLY A 94 5.90 -12.10 7.35
N SER A 95 6.33 -10.84 7.34
CA SER A 95 5.63 -9.71 7.99
C SER A 95 5.18 -8.68 6.98
N CYS A 96 3.90 -8.30 7.03
CA CYS A 96 3.35 -7.24 6.18
C CYS A 96 3.58 -5.87 6.82
N MET A 97 4.02 -4.89 6.02
CA MET A 97 4.19 -3.52 6.49
C MET A 97 3.74 -2.50 5.44
N ASP A 98 3.27 -1.34 5.91
CA ASP A 98 2.96 -0.23 5.00
C ASP A 98 4.24 0.34 4.36
N LEU A 99 4.09 1.00 3.21
CA LEU A 99 5.22 1.52 2.43
C LEU A 99 6.01 2.60 3.17
N LYS A 100 5.37 3.42 3.99
CA LYS A 100 6.03 4.46 4.79
C LYS A 100 6.94 3.85 5.85
N ARG A 101 6.47 2.80 6.51
CA ARG A 101 7.26 2.04 7.49
C ARG A 101 8.43 1.33 6.80
N PHE A 102 8.18 0.69 5.66
CA PHE A 102 9.22 0.08 4.85
C PHE A 102 10.31 1.09 4.46
N GLN A 103 9.92 2.27 3.97
CA GLN A 103 10.88 3.35 3.65
C GLN A 103 11.72 3.75 4.86
N SER A 104 11.10 3.93 6.03
CA SER A 104 11.81 4.42 7.22
C SER A 104 12.74 3.37 7.83
N GLN A 105 12.36 2.10 7.80
CA GLN A 105 13.08 1.02 8.46
C GLN A 105 14.09 0.32 7.56
N VAL A 106 13.82 0.23 6.26
CA VAL A 106 14.65 -0.49 5.30
C VAL A 106 15.42 0.46 4.38
N LEU A 107 14.72 1.32 3.63
CA LEU A 107 15.38 2.17 2.63
C LEU A 107 16.18 3.33 3.24
N LYS A 108 15.71 3.89 4.36
CA LYS A 108 16.36 5.01 5.07
C LYS A 108 17.17 4.55 6.28
N ALA A 109 17.50 3.26 6.33
CA ALA A 109 18.32 2.74 7.41
C ALA A 109 19.70 3.42 7.41
N GLY A 110 20.10 3.92 8.57
CA GLY A 110 21.43 4.50 8.74
C GLY A 110 22.51 3.43 8.67
N ALA A 111 23.55 3.65 7.89
CA ALA A 111 24.72 2.78 7.84
C ALA A 111 26.01 3.59 8.05
N LEU A 112 26.98 3.00 8.75
CA LEU A 112 28.30 3.55 8.94
C LEU A 112 29.30 2.71 8.15
N VAL A 113 29.97 3.33 7.19
CA VAL A 113 31.05 2.69 6.45
C VAL A 113 32.38 2.95 7.18
N VAL A 114 32.99 1.89 7.67
CA VAL A 114 34.28 1.94 8.35
C VAL A 114 35.35 1.29 7.49
N LYS A 115 36.43 2.02 7.21
CA LYS A 115 37.60 1.47 6.54
C LYS A 115 38.55 0.95 7.60
N HIS A 116 38.75 -0.35 7.63
CA HIS A 116 39.74 -0.99 8.52
C HIS A 116 40.73 -1.79 7.69
N SER A 117 42.01 -1.37 7.75
CA SER A 117 43.10 -1.96 6.94
C SER A 117 42.79 -1.89 5.42
N ARG A 118 42.60 -3.02 4.78
CA ARG A 118 42.24 -3.15 3.35
C ARG A 118 40.77 -3.52 3.12
N GLN A 119 39.96 -3.54 4.20
CA GLN A 119 38.55 -3.93 4.14
C GLN A 119 37.65 -2.72 4.37
N LEU A 120 36.56 -2.66 3.61
CA LEU A 120 35.43 -1.77 3.83
C LEU A 120 34.38 -2.59 4.59
N ILE A 121 34.02 -2.13 5.80
CA ILE A 121 33.01 -2.77 6.64
C ILE A 121 31.84 -1.80 6.73
N GLU A 122 30.68 -2.25 6.29
CA GLU A 122 29.43 -1.53 6.45
C GLU A 122 28.73 -2.03 7.72
N ARG A 123 28.47 -1.11 8.64
CA ARG A 123 27.70 -1.39 9.86
C ARG A 123 26.33 -0.72 9.69
N VAL A 124 25.31 -1.54 9.55
CA VAL A 124 23.92 -1.08 9.46
C VAL A 124 23.34 -0.89 10.85
N ALA A 125 22.45 0.07 11.02
CA ALA A 125 21.80 0.34 12.32
C ALA A 125 21.08 -0.91 12.84
N GLN A 126 21.13 -1.12 14.14
CA GLN A 126 20.62 -2.33 14.80
C GLN A 126 19.11 -2.54 14.59
N SER A 127 18.35 -1.47 14.32
CA SER A 127 16.94 -1.53 13.93
C SER A 127 16.67 -2.30 12.62
N VAL A 128 17.70 -2.51 11.81
CA VAL A 128 17.63 -3.26 10.54
C VAL A 128 18.17 -4.69 10.69
N GLN A 129 18.90 -4.99 11.76
CA GLN A 129 19.45 -6.32 12.01
C GLN A 129 18.42 -7.37 12.45
N TYR A 130 17.21 -6.94 12.76
CA TYR A 130 16.08 -7.83 13.09
C TYR A 130 15.17 -8.10 11.88
N PHE A 131 15.68 -7.81 10.68
CA PHE A 131 15.02 -8.09 9.41
C PHE A 131 15.83 -9.09 8.61
#